data_11fc4c867e6b5ea88db3fffa55787a08
#
_entry.id   11fc4c867e6b5ea88db3fffa55787a08
#
_cell.length_a   1.000
_cell.length_b   1.000
_cell.length_c   1.000
_cell.angle_alpha   90.00
_cell.angle_beta   90.00
_cell.angle_gamma   90.00
#
_symmetry.space_group_name_H-M   'P 1'
#
loop_
_entity.id
_entity.type
_entity.pdbx_description
1 polymer ?
#
loop_
_entity_poly.entity_id
_entity_poly.type
_entity_poly.pdbx_seq_one_letter_code
_entity_poly.pdbx_strand_id
1 'polypeptide(L)' 'MGGSTADTPTTPESLRVSDADRDDAVNELRNEFVDGRLSHETFVYRMQTALDARNRGQLAGLFTDLPPRRSRLLAAV' A
#
# COMPACT_ATOMS: atom_id res chain seq x y z
N MET A 1 7.28 29.05 14.13
CA MET A 1 7.19 28.72 14.42
C MET A 1 6.73 27.78 14.40
N GLY A 2 6.95 27.50 14.81
CA GLY A 2 6.54 26.26 14.90
C GLY A 2 5.29 25.89 14.26
N GLY A 3 4.69 26.73 13.69
CA GLY A 3 3.43 26.40 13.09
C GLY A 3 3.47 25.16 12.25
N SER A 4 4.53 25.00 11.55
CA SER A 4 4.64 23.82 10.72
C SER A 4 4.63 22.55 11.53
N THR A 5 5.09 22.64 12.73
CA THR A 5 5.11 21.47 13.58
C THR A 5 3.72 21.01 13.93
N ALA A 6 2.85 21.97 14.13
CA ALA A 6 1.49 21.64 14.46
C ALA A 6 0.83 20.88 13.35
N ASP A 7 1.28 21.12 12.15
CA ASP A 7 0.71 20.43 10.99
C ASP A 7 1.33 19.09 10.77
N THR A 8 2.41 18.81 11.45
CA THR A 8 3.14 17.59 11.18
C THR A 8 2.31 16.39 11.58
N PRO A 9 2.15 15.46 10.70
CA PRO A 9 1.44 14.24 11.04
C PRO A 9 2.20 13.49 12.10
N THR A 10 1.47 12.73 12.85
CA THR A 10 2.05 11.94 13.92
C THR A 10 2.80 10.73 13.40
N THR A 11 2.65 10.41 12.12
CA THR A 11 3.30 9.23 11.55
C THR A 11 4.80 9.48 11.39
N PRO A 12 5.63 8.64 11.98
CA PRO A 12 7.07 8.78 11.78
C PRO A 12 7.46 8.64 10.33
N GLU A 13 8.57 9.27 9.97
CA GLU A 13 9.06 9.23 8.61
C GLU A 13 9.20 7.80 8.11
N SER A 14 9.69 6.90 8.95
CA SER A 14 9.92 5.53 8.52
C SER A 14 8.63 4.77 8.24
N LEU A 15 7.51 5.26 8.74
CA LEU A 15 6.21 4.63 8.51
C LEU A 15 5.39 5.32 7.44
N ARG A 16 5.91 6.40 6.90
CA ARG A 16 5.23 7.10 5.84
C ARG A 16 5.33 6.34 4.53
N VAL A 17 4.35 6.57 3.70
CA VAL A 17 4.28 5.93 2.39
C VAL A 17 4.78 6.92 1.35
N SER A 18 5.72 6.49 0.53
CA SER A 18 6.19 7.28 -0.60
C SER A 18 5.33 6.97 -1.82
N ASP A 19 5.50 7.79 -2.85
CA ASP A 19 4.83 7.50 -4.12
C ASP A 19 5.27 6.15 -4.67
N ALA A 20 6.55 5.82 -4.50
CA ALA A 20 7.05 4.53 -4.97
C ALA A 20 6.37 3.38 -4.23
N ASP A 21 6.14 3.55 -2.93
CA ASP A 21 5.45 2.52 -2.16
C ASP A 21 4.03 2.32 -2.67
N ARG A 22 3.35 3.41 -2.96
CA ARG A 22 1.99 3.32 -3.49
C ARG A 22 1.97 2.66 -4.86
N ASP A 23 2.93 3.02 -5.71
CA ASP A 23 3.02 2.42 -7.04
C ASP A 23 3.28 0.93 -6.95
N ASP A 24 4.14 0.52 -6.04
CA ASP A 24 4.42 -0.90 -5.84
C ASP A 24 3.17 -1.63 -5.40
N ALA A 25 2.41 -1.03 -4.50
CA ALA A 25 1.17 -1.65 -4.04
C ALA A 25 0.17 -1.79 -5.18
N VAL A 26 0.03 -0.76 -6.00
CA VAL A 26 -0.88 -0.83 -7.14
C VAL A 26 -0.45 -1.92 -8.11
N ASN A 27 0.85 -2.02 -8.36
CA ASN A 27 1.35 -3.07 -9.24
C ASN A 27 1.08 -4.46 -8.68
N GLU A 28 1.22 -4.65 -7.38
CA GLU A 28 0.92 -5.94 -6.79
C GLU A 28 -0.57 -6.26 -6.85
N LEU A 29 -1.41 -5.25 -6.64
CA LEU A 29 -2.85 -5.45 -6.78
C LEU A 29 -3.21 -5.84 -8.20
N ARG A 30 -2.56 -5.21 -9.17
CA ARG A 30 -2.78 -5.54 -10.57
C ARG A 30 -2.41 -6.98 -10.85
N ASN A 31 -1.29 -7.42 -10.30
CA ASN A 31 -0.87 -8.81 -10.47
C ASN A 31 -1.88 -9.78 -9.86
N GLU A 32 -2.42 -9.43 -8.69
CA GLU A 32 -3.44 -10.28 -8.07
C GLU A 32 -4.71 -10.33 -8.91
N PHE A 33 -5.05 -9.21 -9.53
CA PHE A 33 -6.21 -9.18 -10.40
C PHE A 33 -5.97 -10.04 -11.65
N VAL A 34 -4.79 -9.91 -12.25
CA VAL A 34 -4.46 -10.70 -13.44
C VAL A 34 -4.46 -12.19 -13.11
N ASP A 35 -3.99 -12.54 -11.92
CA ASP A 35 -3.96 -13.93 -11.48
C ASP A 35 -5.32 -14.46 -11.06
N GLY A 36 -6.33 -13.63 -11.09
CA GLY A 36 -7.70 -14.05 -10.78
C GLY A 36 -8.03 -14.08 -9.31
N ARG A 37 -7.19 -13.51 -8.45
CA ARG A 37 -7.43 -13.51 -7.01
C ARG A 37 -8.29 -12.34 -6.54
N LEU A 38 -8.43 -11.32 -7.38
CA LEU A 38 -9.27 -10.17 -7.08
C LEU A 38 -10.25 -9.97 -8.22
N SER A 39 -11.48 -9.64 -7.87
CA SER A 39 -12.42 -9.20 -8.88
C SER A 39 -12.06 -7.80 -9.35
N HIS A 40 -12.59 -7.41 -10.48
CA HIS A 40 -12.32 -6.07 -11.01
C HIS A 40 -12.75 -4.99 -10.03
N GLU A 41 -13.92 -5.14 -9.43
CA GLU A 41 -14.42 -4.17 -8.46
C GLU A 41 -13.50 -4.05 -7.26
N THR A 42 -13.08 -5.18 -6.73
CA THR A 42 -12.20 -5.17 -5.57
C THR A 42 -10.85 -4.58 -5.92
N PHE A 43 -10.35 -4.89 -7.10
CA PHE A 43 -9.09 -4.33 -7.56
C PHE A 43 -9.16 -2.81 -7.61
N VAL A 44 -10.21 -2.28 -8.22
CA VAL A 44 -10.35 -0.83 -8.35
C VAL A 44 -10.47 -0.18 -6.97
N TYR A 45 -11.27 -0.77 -6.09
CA TYR A 45 -11.44 -0.23 -4.75
C TYR A 45 -10.10 -0.21 -3.99
N ARG A 46 -9.38 -1.32 -4.03
CA ARG A 46 -8.12 -1.40 -3.31
C ARG A 46 -7.05 -0.52 -3.93
N MET A 47 -7.07 -0.38 -5.25
CA MET A 47 -6.15 0.52 -5.92
C MET A 47 -6.34 1.94 -5.44
N GLN A 48 -7.58 2.39 -5.36
CA GLN A 48 -7.86 3.74 -4.87
C GLN A 48 -7.43 3.90 -3.43
N THR A 49 -7.66 2.89 -2.61
CA THR A 49 -7.23 2.93 -1.22
C THR A 49 -5.71 3.00 -1.12
N ALA A 50 -5.01 2.27 -2.00
CA ALA A 50 -3.56 2.32 -2.01
C ALA A 50 -3.05 3.71 -2.35
N LEU A 51 -3.67 4.35 -3.34
CA LEU A 51 -3.26 5.68 -3.75
C LEU A 51 -3.51 6.73 -2.67
N ASP A 52 -4.47 6.48 -1.80
CA ASP A 52 -4.78 7.38 -0.70
C ASP A 52 -4.06 7.02 0.59
N ALA A 53 -3.33 5.93 0.61
CA ALA A 53 -2.70 5.46 1.83
C ALA A 53 -1.65 6.46 2.32
N ARG A 54 -1.58 6.63 3.63
CA ARG A 54 -0.67 7.56 4.25
C ARG A 54 0.41 6.89 5.09
N ASN A 55 0.21 5.62 5.42
CA ASN A 55 1.20 4.88 6.16
C ASN A 55 1.24 3.45 5.66
N ARG A 56 2.30 2.75 6.04
CA ARG A 56 2.54 1.42 5.54
C ARG A 56 1.54 0.39 6.03
N GLY A 57 0.98 0.65 7.20
CA GLY A 57 -0.06 -0.24 7.71
C GLY A 57 -1.28 -0.26 6.83
N GLN A 58 -1.63 0.89 6.28
CA GLN A 58 -2.76 0.97 5.37
C GLN A 58 -2.49 0.18 4.09
N LEU A 59 -1.27 0.25 3.58
CA LEU A 59 -0.92 -0.53 2.41
C LEU A 59 -0.91 -2.03 2.72
N ALA A 60 -0.31 -2.40 3.84
CA ALA A 60 -0.24 -3.81 4.21
C ALA A 60 -1.62 -4.41 4.38
N GLY A 61 -2.56 -3.62 4.90
CA GLY A 61 -3.92 -4.10 5.10
C GLY A 61 -4.62 -4.52 3.83
N LEU A 62 -4.15 -4.02 2.68
CA LEU A 62 -4.78 -4.37 1.41
C LEU A 62 -4.44 -5.78 0.95
N PHE A 63 -3.48 -6.41 1.58
CA PHE A 63 -3.01 -7.73 1.17
C PHE A 63 -3.21 -8.80 2.22
N THR A 64 -3.88 -8.48 3.32
CA THR A 64 -3.98 -9.43 4.43
C THR A 64 -4.77 -10.69 4.09
N ASP A 65 -5.70 -10.59 3.17
CA ASP A 65 -6.51 -11.73 2.77
C ASP A 65 -5.99 -12.41 1.51
N LEU A 66 -4.82 -11.99 1.05
CA LEU A 66 -4.21 -12.55 -0.15
C LEU A 66 -3.00 -13.38 0.23
N PRO A 67 -2.71 -14.44 -0.52
CA PRO A 67 -1.50 -15.22 -0.24
C PRO A 67 -0.26 -14.37 -0.51
N PRO A 68 0.82 -14.62 0.21
CA PRO A 68 2.06 -13.87 -0.04
C PRO A 68 2.55 -14.10 -1.46
N ARG A 69 2.96 -13.03 -2.09
CA ARG A 69 3.54 -13.17 -3.42
C ARG A 69 5.03 -13.43 -3.29
N ARG A 70 5.55 -14.09 -4.30
CA ARG A 70 6.96 -14.42 -4.33
C ARG A 70 7.84 -13.18 -4.18
N SER A 71 7.46 -12.11 -4.87
CA SER A 71 8.25 -10.88 -4.82
C SER A 71 8.32 -10.31 -3.41
N ARG A 72 7.21 -10.38 -2.68
CA ARG A 72 7.21 -9.89 -1.31
C ARG A 72 8.04 -10.76 -0.39
N LEU A 73 7.99 -12.08 -0.60
CA LEU A 73 8.79 -13.00 0.19
C LEU A 73 10.27 -12.76 -0.03
N LEU A 74 10.66 -12.57 -1.28
CA LEU A 74 12.05 -12.33 -1.60
C LEU A 74 12.53 -11.02 -1.00
N ALA A 75 11.66 -10.02 -1.00
CA ALA A 75 12.03 -8.74 -0.43
C ALA A 75 12.21 -8.82 1.08
N ALA A 76 11.55 -9.75 1.72
CA ALA A 76 11.65 -9.92 3.15
C ALA A 76 12.92 -10.64 3.57
N VAL A 77 13.57 -11.31 2.65
CA VAL A 77 14.79 -12.02 2.94
C VAL A 77 15.99 -11.08 2.83
#